data_50de4c012076274d048688b0f4719498
#
_entry.id   50de4c012076274d048688b0f4719498
#
_cell.length_a   1.000
_cell.length_b   1.000
_cell.length_c   1.000
_cell.angle_alpha   90.00
_cell.angle_beta   90.00
_cell.angle_gamma   90.00
#
_symmetry.space_group_name_H-M   'P 1'
#
loop_
_entity.id
_entity.type
_entity.pdbx_description
1 polymer ?
#
loop_
_entity_poly.entity_id
_entity_poly.type
_entity_poly.pdbx_seq_one_letter_code
_entity_poly.pdbx_strand_id
1 'polypeptide(L)'
;MELITKFKDVLLIFNMKKMDNPSLFGEIQKVIANAFNLPCAEDVFDNQYSYIVSIDKDEDNEVVSGYRHILCKNARCGKSFSLNTFKYYDFSSDFSQNYADYTLELGRSFVNISAKKRIWGLFSIWESGLGPLINYQTEHNSIQYILGQVSLKENIYDLESIKAILKMFWVNFGTTALLIPRKPTSSPAELETFNVDSKLDFSGDYKSDKVKLTKFLKEKEQAKPTLFLSYADLVDGKKSGLSCFLPVYNSLLKCYEMGFLLKISEISPENREKYLRSSYNPQAFE
;
A
#
# COMPACT_ATOMS: atom_id res chain seq x y z
N MET A 1 -1.60 21.82 -7.28
CA MET A 1 -1.61 21.27 -5.90
C MET A 1 -2.85 21.78 -5.18
N GLU A 2 -3.72 20.89 -4.78
CA GLU A 2 -5.01 21.25 -4.21
C GLU A 2 -5.16 20.66 -2.81
N LEU A 3 -5.69 21.47 -1.87
CA LEU A 3 -5.98 21.05 -0.51
C LEU A 3 -7.20 20.11 -0.50
N ILE A 4 -7.02 18.87 -0.03
CA ILE A 4 -8.11 17.91 0.16
C ILE A 4 -8.87 18.27 1.43
N THR A 5 -8.19 18.33 2.56
CA THR A 5 -8.75 18.59 3.88
C THR A 5 -7.66 18.89 4.91
N LYS A 6 -8.06 19.12 6.17
CA LYS A 6 -7.16 19.20 7.32
C LYS A 6 -7.38 18.00 8.22
N PHE A 7 -6.30 17.43 8.72
CA PHE A 7 -6.36 16.38 9.73
C PHE A 7 -6.18 17.01 11.12
N LYS A 8 -7.26 16.99 11.93
CA LYS A 8 -7.30 17.51 13.31
C LYS A 8 -6.71 18.93 13.47
N ASP A 9 -6.82 19.76 12.45
CA ASP A 9 -6.18 21.09 12.35
C ASP A 9 -4.66 21.10 12.54
N VAL A 10 -4.02 19.92 12.49
CA VAL A 10 -2.59 19.73 12.75
C VAL A 10 -1.81 19.57 11.44
N LEU A 11 -2.36 18.82 10.48
CA LEU A 11 -1.73 18.57 9.19
C LEU A 11 -2.65 18.99 8.04
N LEU A 12 -2.05 19.59 7.01
CA LEU A 12 -2.73 19.86 5.75
C LEU A 12 -2.51 18.67 4.81
N ILE A 13 -3.57 18.18 4.17
CA ILE A 13 -3.53 17.06 3.24
C ILE A 13 -3.79 17.56 1.83
N PHE A 14 -2.84 17.34 0.93
CA PHE A 14 -2.91 17.79 -0.44
C PHE A 14 -2.87 16.64 -1.44
N ASN A 15 -3.55 16.83 -2.57
CA ASN A 15 -3.30 16.10 -3.80
C ASN A 15 -2.45 16.93 -4.77
N MET A 16 -1.43 16.35 -5.37
CA MET A 16 -0.54 17.05 -6.28
C MET A 16 0.09 16.16 -7.33
N LYS A 17 0.41 16.75 -8.47
CA LYS A 17 1.32 16.19 -9.48
C LYS A 17 2.69 16.84 -9.36
N LYS A 18 3.72 16.19 -9.92
CA LYS A 18 5.10 16.71 -9.94
C LYS A 18 5.18 18.17 -10.45
N MET A 19 4.42 18.49 -11.48
CA MET A 19 4.47 19.81 -12.14
C MET A 19 3.74 20.91 -11.37
N ASP A 20 2.87 20.57 -10.40
CA ASP A 20 2.08 21.58 -9.66
C ASP A 20 2.96 22.42 -8.73
N ASN A 21 3.95 21.78 -8.11
CA ASN A 21 4.93 22.43 -7.24
C ASN A 21 6.26 21.65 -7.27
N PRO A 22 7.17 21.97 -8.20
CA PRO A 22 8.44 21.27 -8.34
C PRO A 22 9.33 21.34 -7.10
N SER A 23 9.28 22.44 -6.34
CA SER A 23 10.07 22.59 -5.11
C SER A 23 9.60 21.63 -4.03
N LEU A 24 8.29 21.59 -3.74
CA LEU A 24 7.69 20.65 -2.77
C LEU A 24 7.89 19.21 -3.24
N PHE A 25 7.78 18.96 -4.55
CA PHE A 25 8.06 17.62 -5.09
C PHE A 25 9.49 17.19 -4.80
N GLY A 26 10.46 18.10 -4.92
CA GLY A 26 11.86 17.85 -4.54
C GLY A 26 12.01 17.47 -3.06
N GLU A 27 11.29 18.12 -2.15
CA GLU A 27 11.29 17.76 -0.72
C GLU A 27 10.65 16.39 -0.49
N ILE A 28 9.52 16.09 -1.16
CA ILE A 28 8.89 14.76 -1.11
C ILE A 28 9.88 13.68 -1.55
N GLN A 29 10.63 13.91 -2.64
CA GLN A 29 11.62 12.94 -3.13
C GLN A 29 12.77 12.73 -2.13
N LYS A 30 13.22 13.77 -1.44
CA LYS A 30 14.23 13.63 -0.37
C LYS A 30 13.69 12.76 0.79
N VAL A 31 12.45 13.00 1.22
CA VAL A 31 11.82 12.20 2.28
C VAL A 31 11.68 10.74 1.86
N ILE A 32 11.24 10.48 0.62
CA ILE A 32 11.14 9.13 0.07
C ILE A 32 12.52 8.47 0.00
N ALA A 33 13.53 9.17 -0.50
CA ALA A 33 14.90 8.65 -0.57
C ALA A 33 15.40 8.20 0.81
N ASN A 34 15.20 9.03 1.84
CA ASN A 34 15.56 8.72 3.20
C ASN A 34 14.77 7.53 3.75
N ALA A 35 13.43 7.50 3.56
CA ALA A 35 12.56 6.44 4.07
C ALA A 35 12.87 5.06 3.44
N PHE A 36 13.32 5.05 2.19
CA PHE A 36 13.65 3.83 1.45
C PHE A 36 15.16 3.56 1.34
N ASN A 37 16.00 4.44 1.91
CA ASN A 37 17.46 4.36 1.83
C ASN A 37 17.96 4.29 0.37
N LEU A 38 17.48 5.21 -0.46
CA LEU A 38 17.80 5.32 -1.88
C LEU A 38 18.72 6.51 -2.14
N PRO A 39 19.65 6.42 -3.10
CA PRO A 39 20.44 7.58 -3.52
C PRO A 39 19.60 8.64 -4.23
N CYS A 40 18.53 8.22 -4.89
CA CYS A 40 17.54 9.06 -5.55
C CYS A 40 16.18 8.35 -5.53
N ALA A 41 15.13 9.07 -5.19
CA ALA A 41 13.79 8.49 -5.15
C ALA A 41 13.01 8.69 -6.45
N GLU A 42 13.34 9.71 -7.27
CA GLU A 42 12.64 9.98 -8.51
C GLU A 42 12.75 8.82 -9.50
N ASP A 43 11.61 8.45 -10.10
CA ASP A 43 11.55 7.40 -11.12
C ASP A 43 10.67 7.81 -12.31
N VAL A 44 10.65 6.94 -13.34
CA VAL A 44 9.93 7.19 -14.60
C VAL A 44 8.41 7.34 -14.43
N PHE A 45 7.86 6.85 -13.33
CA PHE A 45 6.41 6.90 -13.05
C PHE A 45 5.97 8.23 -12.46
N ASP A 46 6.87 9.03 -11.90
CA ASP A 46 6.54 10.26 -11.17
C ASP A 46 5.87 11.33 -12.05
N ASN A 47 6.04 11.24 -13.38
CA ASN A 47 5.34 12.11 -14.32
C ASN A 47 3.85 11.72 -14.54
N GLN A 48 3.46 10.51 -14.17
CA GLN A 48 2.12 9.98 -14.42
C GLN A 48 1.29 9.89 -13.14
N TYR A 49 1.95 9.69 -11.99
CA TYR A 49 1.29 9.52 -10.71
C TYR A 49 0.97 10.87 -10.05
N SER A 50 -0.15 10.90 -9.34
CA SER A 50 -0.44 11.93 -8.36
C SER A 50 0.04 11.49 -6.98
N TYR A 51 0.32 12.46 -6.11
CA TYR A 51 0.76 12.24 -4.73
C TYR A 51 -0.26 12.82 -3.78
N ILE A 52 -0.63 12.03 -2.76
CA ILE A 52 -1.28 12.57 -1.56
C ILE A 52 -0.20 12.72 -0.52
N VAL A 53 -0.09 13.93 0.03
CA VAL A 53 0.92 14.29 1.02
C VAL A 53 0.32 14.99 2.20
N SER A 54 0.84 14.72 3.39
CA SER A 54 0.54 15.47 4.60
C SER A 54 1.70 16.39 4.93
N ILE A 55 1.35 17.65 5.25
CA ILE A 55 2.29 18.74 5.49
C ILE A 55 2.00 19.35 6.85
N ASP A 56 3.05 19.53 7.66
CA ASP A 56 3.00 20.29 8.90
C ASP A 56 3.23 21.77 8.60
N LYS A 57 2.14 22.56 8.69
CA LYS A 57 2.20 23.99 8.44
C LYS A 57 2.99 24.76 9.51
N ASP A 58 3.01 24.25 10.73
CA ASP A 58 3.67 24.92 11.86
C ASP A 58 5.19 24.74 11.84
N GLU A 59 5.69 23.80 11.02
CA GLU A 59 7.11 23.48 10.85
C GLU A 59 7.53 23.74 9.39
N ASP A 60 7.48 24.97 8.94
CA ASP A 60 7.91 25.44 7.60
C ASP A 60 7.38 24.61 6.42
N ASN A 61 6.16 24.09 6.52
CA ASN A 61 5.54 23.17 5.57
C ASN A 61 6.31 21.84 5.44
N GLU A 62 6.82 21.30 6.55
CA GLU A 62 7.52 20.03 6.58
C GLU A 62 6.64 18.90 6.04
N VAL A 63 7.17 18.13 5.09
CA VAL A 63 6.52 16.92 4.57
C VAL A 63 6.57 15.83 5.64
N VAL A 64 5.40 15.38 6.10
CA VAL A 64 5.27 14.39 7.18
C VAL A 64 5.10 12.97 6.64
N SER A 65 4.26 12.79 5.64
CA SER A 65 3.99 11.47 5.03
C SER A 65 3.31 11.61 3.68
N GLY A 66 3.19 10.51 2.96
CA GLY A 66 2.44 10.49 1.71
C GLY A 66 2.46 9.12 1.04
N TYR A 67 1.79 9.07 -0.08
CA TYR A 67 1.83 7.97 -1.05
C TYR A 67 1.51 8.52 -2.44
N ARG A 68 1.85 7.75 -3.47
CA ARG A 68 1.45 8.05 -4.84
C ARG A 68 0.32 7.14 -5.30
N HIS A 69 -0.48 7.63 -6.24
CA HIS A 69 -1.60 6.88 -6.78
C HIS A 69 -1.82 7.16 -8.26
N ILE A 70 -2.45 6.21 -8.95
CA ILE A 70 -2.90 6.34 -10.34
C ILE A 70 -4.08 5.40 -10.61
N LEU A 71 -5.03 5.83 -11.44
CA LEU A 71 -6.02 4.91 -12.01
C LEU A 71 -5.34 4.00 -13.04
N CYS A 72 -5.45 2.68 -12.90
CA CYS A 72 -4.77 1.75 -13.80
C CYS A 72 -5.17 1.97 -15.27
N LYS A 73 -6.42 2.39 -15.56
CA LYS A 73 -6.87 2.76 -16.90
C LYS A 73 -6.02 3.87 -17.53
N ASN A 74 -5.56 4.85 -16.71
CA ASN A 74 -4.76 5.99 -17.19
C ASN A 74 -3.29 5.61 -17.45
N ALA A 75 -2.85 4.47 -16.94
CA ALA A 75 -1.51 3.94 -17.15
C ALA A 75 -1.44 2.90 -18.27
N ARG A 76 -2.53 2.69 -19.01
CA ARG A 76 -2.60 1.70 -20.11
C ARG A 76 -1.77 2.18 -21.30
N CYS A 77 -0.88 1.33 -21.80
CA CYS A 77 -0.05 1.55 -22.96
C CYS A 77 -0.20 0.36 -23.93
N GLY A 78 -1.14 0.47 -24.87
CA GLY A 78 -1.54 -0.63 -25.74
C GLY A 78 -2.08 -1.83 -24.95
N LYS A 79 -1.42 -2.99 -25.04
CA LYS A 79 -1.77 -4.20 -24.26
C LYS A 79 -1.07 -4.27 -22.90
N SER A 80 -0.23 -3.32 -22.56
CA SER A 80 0.59 -3.28 -21.34
C SER A 80 0.16 -2.14 -20.42
N PHE A 81 0.82 -2.01 -19.27
CA PHE A 81 0.59 -0.97 -18.30
C PHE A 81 1.91 -0.34 -17.85
N SER A 82 1.90 1.00 -17.71
CA SER A 82 3.00 1.75 -17.11
C SER A 82 2.73 1.94 -15.60
N LEU A 83 2.68 0.81 -14.87
CA LEU A 83 2.41 0.74 -13.43
C LEU A 83 3.64 0.27 -12.66
N ASN A 84 3.81 0.73 -11.41
CA ASN A 84 4.91 0.27 -10.59
C ASN A 84 4.82 -1.24 -10.30
N THR A 85 3.61 -1.75 -10.07
CA THR A 85 3.35 -3.18 -9.85
C THR A 85 3.78 -4.02 -11.06
N PHE A 86 3.71 -3.48 -12.27
CA PHE A 86 4.14 -4.16 -13.50
C PHE A 86 5.64 -4.44 -13.56
N LYS A 87 6.45 -3.83 -12.72
CA LYS A 87 7.88 -4.20 -12.59
C LYS A 87 8.08 -5.63 -12.09
N TYR A 88 7.14 -6.11 -11.29
CA TYR A 88 7.26 -7.37 -10.54
C TYR A 88 6.27 -8.43 -10.98
N TYR A 89 5.12 -8.01 -11.57
CA TYR A 89 4.02 -8.89 -11.94
C TYR A 89 3.59 -8.67 -13.38
N ASP A 90 3.33 -9.75 -14.09
CA ASP A 90 2.56 -9.70 -15.31
C ASP A 90 1.06 -9.77 -14.97
N PHE A 91 0.27 -8.98 -15.65
CA PHE A 91 -1.18 -8.96 -15.45
C PHE A 91 -1.83 -9.98 -16.38
N SER A 92 -2.71 -10.81 -15.81
CA SER A 92 -3.49 -11.77 -16.60
C SER A 92 -4.41 -11.03 -17.60
N SER A 93 -4.88 -11.74 -18.60
CA SER A 93 -5.92 -11.23 -19.51
C SER A 93 -7.19 -10.85 -18.75
N ASP A 94 -7.55 -11.65 -17.74
CA ASP A 94 -8.72 -11.37 -16.88
C ASP A 94 -8.55 -10.06 -16.11
N PHE A 95 -7.39 -9.82 -15.45
CA PHE A 95 -7.14 -8.53 -14.80
C PHE A 95 -7.24 -7.38 -15.80
N SER A 96 -6.61 -7.52 -16.96
CA SER A 96 -6.55 -6.46 -17.97
C SER A 96 -7.90 -6.10 -18.57
N GLN A 97 -8.83 -7.05 -18.66
CA GLN A 97 -10.15 -6.88 -19.26
C GLN A 97 -11.22 -6.49 -18.24
N ASN A 98 -11.18 -7.08 -17.04
CA ASN A 98 -12.30 -7.04 -16.10
C ASN A 98 -12.01 -6.24 -14.82
N TYR A 99 -10.73 -5.95 -14.51
CA TYR A 99 -10.34 -5.28 -13.27
C TYR A 99 -9.64 -3.94 -13.49
N ALA A 100 -8.75 -3.84 -14.48
CA ALA A 100 -7.83 -2.70 -14.60
C ALA A 100 -8.55 -1.35 -14.67
N ASP A 101 -9.65 -1.25 -15.40
CA ASP A 101 -10.39 0.01 -15.57
C ASP A 101 -11.10 0.47 -14.28
N TYR A 102 -11.28 -0.45 -13.34
CA TYR A 102 -11.91 -0.21 -12.04
C TYR A 102 -10.91 -0.25 -10.87
N THR A 103 -9.61 -0.16 -11.16
CA THR A 103 -8.55 -0.32 -10.16
C THR A 103 -7.76 0.96 -9.99
N LEU A 104 -7.56 1.35 -8.73
CA LEU A 104 -6.64 2.39 -8.28
C LEU A 104 -5.35 1.73 -7.78
N GLU A 105 -4.19 2.03 -8.37
CA GLU A 105 -2.91 1.62 -7.81
C GLU A 105 -2.41 2.62 -6.79
N LEU A 106 -1.98 2.09 -5.63
CA LEU A 106 -1.27 2.83 -4.59
C LEU A 106 0.19 2.37 -4.54
N GLY A 107 1.10 3.30 -4.33
CA GLY A 107 2.52 2.99 -4.21
C GLY A 107 3.29 3.99 -3.37
N ARG A 108 4.50 3.61 -3.00
CA ARG A 108 5.45 4.48 -2.27
C ARG A 108 4.85 5.16 -1.04
N SER A 109 4.16 4.39 -0.20
CA SER A 109 3.73 4.86 1.13
C SER A 109 4.97 5.18 1.97
N PHE A 110 5.09 6.40 2.48
CA PHE A 110 6.26 6.84 3.25
C PHE A 110 5.85 7.68 4.46
N VAL A 111 6.73 7.70 5.47
CA VAL A 111 6.67 8.59 6.62
C VAL A 111 8.04 9.21 6.81
N ASN A 112 8.07 10.51 7.01
CA ASN A 112 9.28 11.24 7.41
C ASN A 112 9.59 10.92 8.88
N ILE A 113 10.60 10.09 9.12
CA ILE A 113 10.98 9.66 10.47
C ILE A 113 11.54 10.80 11.31
N SER A 114 11.99 11.89 10.69
CA SER A 114 12.52 13.09 11.36
C SER A 114 11.42 14.08 11.75
N ALA A 115 10.23 14.00 11.14
CA ALA A 115 9.15 14.93 11.42
C ALA A 115 8.62 14.78 12.85
N LYS A 116 8.37 15.91 13.52
CA LYS A 116 7.82 15.93 14.88
C LYS A 116 6.45 15.23 14.95
N LYS A 117 5.61 15.45 13.94
CA LYS A 117 4.26 14.87 13.85
C LYS A 117 4.19 13.51 13.14
N ARG A 118 5.33 12.81 12.98
CA ARG A 118 5.42 11.51 12.26
C ARG A 118 4.45 10.43 12.76
N ILE A 119 4.11 10.45 14.05
CA ILE A 119 3.15 9.49 14.63
C ILE A 119 1.75 9.59 14.02
N TRP A 120 1.38 10.76 13.51
CA TRP A 120 0.13 11.01 12.82
C TRP A 120 0.22 10.75 11.31
N GLY A 121 1.43 10.56 10.77
CA GLY A 121 1.69 10.53 9.33
C GLY A 121 0.80 9.54 8.58
N LEU A 122 1.00 8.24 8.77
CA LEU A 122 0.19 7.23 8.04
C LEU A 122 -1.30 7.32 8.38
N PHE A 123 -1.63 7.63 9.65
CA PHE A 123 -3.02 7.71 10.07
C PHE A 123 -3.75 8.89 9.39
N SER A 124 -3.10 10.06 9.31
CA SER A 124 -3.66 11.22 8.61
C SER A 124 -3.90 10.95 7.13
N ILE A 125 -2.93 10.28 6.48
CA ILE A 125 -3.04 9.91 5.07
C ILE A 125 -4.20 8.93 4.83
N TRP A 126 -4.39 7.95 5.72
CA TRP A 126 -5.49 6.99 5.60
C TRP A 126 -6.85 7.67 5.79
N GLU A 127 -7.02 8.41 6.87
CA GLU A 127 -8.30 9.02 7.23
C GLU A 127 -8.66 10.20 6.32
N SER A 128 -7.68 11.07 6.05
CA SER A 128 -7.94 12.37 5.41
C SER A 128 -7.40 12.47 3.97
N GLY A 129 -6.75 11.43 3.47
CA GLY A 129 -6.23 11.35 2.10
C GLY A 129 -6.84 10.21 1.30
N LEU A 130 -6.64 8.97 1.75
CA LEU A 130 -7.09 7.78 1.01
C LEU A 130 -8.62 7.63 1.02
N GLY A 131 -9.26 7.88 2.15
CA GLY A 131 -10.72 7.81 2.24
C GLY A 131 -11.41 8.75 1.25
N PRO A 132 -11.11 10.06 1.26
CA PRO A 132 -11.58 11.02 0.27
C PRO A 132 -11.28 10.60 -1.18
N LEU A 133 -10.07 10.13 -1.46
CA LEU A 133 -9.68 9.65 -2.78
C LEU A 133 -10.55 8.47 -3.24
N ILE A 134 -10.78 7.48 -2.37
CA ILE A 134 -11.61 6.31 -2.68
C ILE A 134 -13.05 6.76 -2.97
N ASN A 135 -13.61 7.66 -2.15
CA ASN A 135 -14.97 8.16 -2.36
C ASN A 135 -15.07 8.86 -3.71
N TYR A 136 -14.21 9.85 -3.98
CA TYR A 136 -14.19 10.57 -5.24
C TYR A 136 -14.04 9.62 -6.43
N GLN A 137 -13.08 8.70 -6.38
CA GLN A 137 -12.82 7.79 -7.49
C GLN A 137 -13.95 6.76 -7.67
N THR A 138 -14.62 6.35 -6.60
CA THR A 138 -15.79 5.46 -6.69
C THR A 138 -16.95 6.16 -7.38
N GLU A 139 -17.23 7.41 -7.02
CA GLU A 139 -18.32 8.20 -7.58
C GLU A 139 -18.07 8.60 -9.05
N HIS A 140 -16.87 9.05 -9.38
CA HIS A 140 -16.57 9.64 -10.69
C HIS A 140 -15.94 8.65 -11.69
N ASN A 141 -15.26 7.60 -11.20
CA ASN A 141 -14.53 6.65 -12.04
C ASN A 141 -14.91 5.18 -11.78
N SER A 142 -15.96 4.92 -11.00
CA SER A 142 -16.49 3.58 -10.69
C SER A 142 -15.43 2.63 -10.13
N ILE A 143 -14.47 3.13 -9.34
CA ILE A 143 -13.39 2.32 -8.76
C ILE A 143 -13.96 1.30 -7.79
N GLN A 144 -13.55 0.05 -7.95
CA GLN A 144 -13.96 -1.10 -7.16
C GLN A 144 -12.81 -1.76 -6.41
N TYR A 145 -11.56 -1.53 -6.86
CA TYR A 145 -10.38 -2.22 -6.35
C TYR A 145 -9.23 -1.26 -6.05
N ILE A 146 -8.43 -1.63 -5.06
CA ILE A 146 -7.15 -1.00 -4.74
C ILE A 146 -6.06 -2.03 -4.96
N LEU A 147 -5.11 -1.72 -5.83
CA LEU A 147 -3.91 -2.51 -6.11
C LEU A 147 -2.72 -1.87 -5.39
N GLY A 148 -1.84 -2.67 -4.81
CA GLY A 148 -0.62 -2.18 -4.21
C GLY A 148 0.37 -3.28 -3.91
N GLN A 149 1.46 -2.89 -3.25
CA GLN A 149 2.51 -3.78 -2.80
C GLN A 149 2.91 -3.43 -1.38
N VAL A 150 3.26 -4.45 -0.61
CA VAL A 150 3.84 -4.29 0.72
C VAL A 150 5.24 -4.88 0.71
N SER A 151 6.19 -4.07 1.20
CA SER A 151 7.61 -4.42 1.26
C SER A 151 7.98 -4.93 2.65
N LEU A 152 8.57 -6.11 2.74
CA LEU A 152 9.15 -6.68 3.95
C LEU A 152 10.67 -6.58 3.84
N LYS A 153 11.26 -5.59 4.50
CA LYS A 153 12.69 -5.24 4.39
C LYS A 153 13.55 -6.11 5.30
N GLU A 154 14.69 -6.60 4.78
CA GLU A 154 15.65 -7.44 5.52
C GLU A 154 16.37 -6.70 6.67
N ASN A 155 16.39 -5.37 6.65
CA ASN A 155 16.93 -4.57 7.75
C ASN A 155 15.92 -4.31 8.89
N ILE A 156 14.65 -4.72 8.71
CA ILE A 156 13.58 -4.61 9.72
C ILE A 156 13.20 -5.97 10.26
N TYR A 157 13.25 -7.01 9.43
CA TYR A 157 12.83 -8.37 9.76
C TYR A 157 13.94 -9.36 9.46
N ASP A 158 14.12 -10.34 10.34
CA ASP A 158 14.89 -11.53 9.98
C ASP A 158 14.16 -12.38 8.93
N LEU A 159 14.88 -13.26 8.26
CA LEU A 159 14.32 -14.07 7.17
C LEU A 159 13.18 -14.99 7.64
N GLU A 160 13.24 -15.48 8.86
CA GLU A 160 12.22 -16.35 9.43
C GLU A 160 10.92 -15.57 9.68
N SER A 161 11.04 -14.34 10.20
CA SER A 161 9.90 -13.44 10.38
C SER A 161 9.27 -13.02 9.05
N ILE A 162 10.09 -12.72 8.02
CA ILE A 162 9.60 -12.46 6.67
C ILE A 162 8.78 -13.65 6.17
N LYS A 163 9.31 -14.86 6.26
CA LYS A 163 8.65 -16.06 5.81
C LYS A 163 7.36 -16.34 6.58
N ALA A 164 7.34 -16.11 7.91
CA ALA A 164 6.14 -16.24 8.72
C ALA A 164 5.04 -15.27 8.28
N ILE A 165 5.40 -14.00 8.04
CA ILE A 165 4.47 -12.99 7.55
C ILE A 165 3.91 -13.40 6.18
N LEU A 166 4.77 -13.75 5.23
CA LEU A 166 4.37 -14.16 3.88
C LEU A 166 3.46 -15.38 3.91
N LYS A 167 3.80 -16.41 4.71
CA LYS A 167 2.96 -17.62 4.90
C LYS A 167 1.58 -17.26 5.44
N MET A 168 1.51 -16.47 6.50
CA MET A 168 0.23 -16.09 7.10
C MET A 168 -0.68 -15.38 6.09
N PHE A 169 -0.14 -14.42 5.32
CA PHE A 169 -0.94 -13.73 4.30
C PHE A 169 -1.29 -14.63 3.13
N TRP A 170 -0.40 -15.56 2.74
CA TRP A 170 -0.68 -16.52 1.69
C TRP A 170 -1.79 -17.50 2.09
N VAL A 171 -1.73 -18.10 3.28
CA VAL A 171 -2.75 -19.04 3.77
C VAL A 171 -4.13 -18.38 3.85
N ASN A 172 -4.19 -17.13 4.29
CA ASN A 172 -5.46 -16.42 4.47
C ASN A 172 -6.00 -15.82 3.16
N PHE A 173 -5.14 -15.28 2.29
CA PHE A 173 -5.55 -14.45 1.15
C PHE A 173 -4.90 -14.83 -0.18
N GLY A 174 -4.05 -15.85 -0.21
CA GLY A 174 -3.26 -16.23 -1.37
C GLY A 174 -4.09 -16.59 -2.60
N THR A 175 -3.63 -16.13 -3.76
CA THR A 175 -4.17 -16.49 -5.07
C THR A 175 -3.08 -16.43 -6.15
N THR A 176 -3.19 -17.28 -7.17
CA THR A 176 -2.36 -17.26 -8.38
C THR A 176 -3.08 -16.63 -9.57
N ALA A 177 -4.33 -16.21 -9.38
CA ALA A 177 -5.12 -15.53 -10.41
C ALA A 177 -4.68 -14.06 -10.54
N LEU A 178 -5.07 -13.39 -11.59
CA LEU A 178 -4.96 -11.95 -11.86
C LEU A 178 -3.52 -11.43 -12.04
N LEU A 179 -2.63 -11.60 -11.07
CA LEU A 179 -1.24 -11.14 -11.12
C LEU A 179 -0.28 -12.34 -11.05
N ILE A 180 0.62 -12.42 -12.03
CA ILE A 180 1.59 -13.50 -12.16
C ILE A 180 2.97 -12.92 -11.87
N PRO A 181 3.65 -13.35 -10.81
CA PRO A 181 4.97 -12.84 -10.50
C PRO A 181 5.99 -13.21 -11.58
N ARG A 182 6.78 -12.26 -12.03
CA ARG A 182 7.82 -12.50 -13.05
C ARG A 182 8.94 -13.38 -12.54
N LYS A 183 9.31 -13.22 -11.28
CA LYS A 183 10.35 -14.02 -10.60
C LYS A 183 9.90 -14.28 -9.17
N PRO A 184 9.01 -15.27 -8.93
CA PRO A 184 8.56 -15.59 -7.60
C PRO A 184 9.72 -16.08 -6.73
N THR A 185 9.75 -15.71 -5.47
CA THR A 185 10.74 -16.19 -4.49
C THR A 185 10.36 -17.53 -3.87
N SER A 186 9.09 -17.91 -4.01
CA SER A 186 8.53 -19.15 -3.47
C SER A 186 7.35 -19.60 -4.34
N SER A 187 7.20 -20.89 -4.48
CA SER A 187 5.98 -21.49 -5.05
C SER A 187 4.84 -21.47 -4.01
N PRO A 188 3.57 -21.65 -4.43
CA PRO A 188 2.45 -21.82 -3.51
C PRO A 188 2.69 -22.93 -2.48
N ALA A 189 3.15 -24.09 -2.93
CA ALA A 189 3.44 -25.25 -2.08
C ALA A 189 4.54 -24.96 -1.05
N GLU A 190 5.60 -24.23 -1.45
CA GLU A 190 6.66 -23.83 -0.51
C GLU A 190 6.14 -22.87 0.57
N LEU A 191 5.26 -21.92 0.22
CA LEU A 191 4.66 -21.03 1.20
C LEU A 191 3.73 -21.77 2.18
N GLU A 192 2.96 -22.73 1.68
CA GLU A 192 2.03 -23.53 2.50
C GLU A 192 2.78 -24.50 3.44
N THR A 193 3.79 -25.18 2.91
CA THR A 193 4.58 -26.17 3.67
C THR A 193 5.71 -25.59 4.49
N PHE A 194 5.99 -24.29 4.32
CA PHE A 194 7.10 -23.65 4.98
C PHE A 194 7.01 -23.78 6.50
N ASN A 195 7.89 -24.59 7.07
CA ASN A 195 7.95 -24.84 8.52
C ASN A 195 8.82 -23.74 9.16
N VAL A 196 8.18 -22.64 9.60
CA VAL A 196 8.89 -21.55 10.29
C VAL A 196 9.27 -22.00 11.70
N ASP A 197 8.32 -22.51 12.43
CA ASP A 197 8.40 -23.18 13.73
C ASP A 197 7.16 -24.08 13.79
N SER A 198 7.26 -25.26 14.36
CA SER A 198 6.12 -26.17 14.56
C SER A 198 4.95 -25.52 15.34
N LYS A 199 5.23 -24.36 16.00
CA LYS A 199 4.23 -23.55 16.71
C LYS A 199 3.45 -22.57 15.81
N LEU A 200 3.89 -22.32 14.56
CA LEU A 200 3.24 -21.39 13.62
C LEU A 200 2.46 -22.15 12.57
N ASP A 201 1.47 -22.91 13.01
CA ASP A 201 0.46 -23.48 12.11
C ASP A 201 -0.67 -22.48 11.89
N PHE A 202 -0.70 -21.90 10.70
CA PHE A 202 -1.76 -20.96 10.29
C PHE A 202 -2.94 -21.74 9.71
N SER A 203 -4.13 -21.42 10.20
CA SER A 203 -5.35 -22.17 9.92
C SER A 203 -6.19 -21.61 8.77
N GLY A 204 -5.88 -20.40 8.28
CA GLY A 204 -6.73 -19.66 7.35
C GLY A 204 -7.87 -18.89 8.05
N ASP A 205 -7.93 -18.91 9.37
CA ASP A 205 -8.72 -17.96 10.17
C ASP A 205 -7.85 -16.75 10.50
N TYR A 206 -8.04 -15.69 9.78
CA TYR A 206 -7.21 -14.47 9.88
C TYR A 206 -7.09 -13.93 11.31
N LYS A 207 -8.20 -13.90 12.06
CA LYS A 207 -8.18 -13.34 13.43
C LYS A 207 -7.30 -14.16 14.36
N SER A 208 -7.41 -15.47 14.32
CA SER A 208 -6.56 -16.40 15.07
C SER A 208 -5.11 -16.33 14.61
N ASP A 209 -4.89 -16.37 13.30
CA ASP A 209 -3.55 -16.37 12.70
C ASP A 209 -2.80 -15.05 12.93
N LYS A 210 -3.51 -13.91 12.93
CA LYS A 210 -2.96 -12.60 13.32
C LYS A 210 -2.46 -12.58 14.75
N VAL A 211 -3.18 -13.21 15.68
CA VAL A 211 -2.75 -13.33 17.09
C VAL A 211 -1.48 -14.17 17.19
N LYS A 212 -1.44 -15.33 16.52
CA LYS A 212 -0.26 -16.21 16.48
C LYS A 212 0.96 -15.49 15.92
N LEU A 213 0.82 -14.84 14.75
CA LEU A 213 1.90 -14.07 14.12
C LEU A 213 2.39 -12.94 15.03
N THR A 214 1.46 -12.18 15.61
CA THR A 214 1.81 -11.05 16.50
C THR A 214 2.61 -11.52 17.71
N LYS A 215 2.23 -12.66 18.31
CA LYS A 215 2.94 -13.26 19.42
C LYS A 215 4.34 -13.70 19.01
N PHE A 216 4.47 -14.41 17.91
CA PHE A 216 5.76 -14.86 17.36
C PHE A 216 6.71 -13.69 17.07
N LEU A 217 6.24 -12.64 16.39
CA LEU A 217 7.06 -11.46 16.11
C LEU A 217 7.49 -10.73 17.38
N LYS A 218 6.61 -10.67 18.39
CA LYS A 218 6.95 -10.10 19.71
C LYS A 218 8.03 -10.90 20.43
N GLU A 219 7.96 -12.23 20.41
CA GLU A 219 8.97 -13.13 21.01
C GLU A 219 10.33 -12.98 20.33
N LYS A 220 10.35 -12.62 19.04
CA LYS A 220 11.55 -12.34 18.26
C LYS A 220 12.00 -10.86 18.28
N GLU A 221 11.34 -10.01 19.05
CA GLU A 221 11.59 -8.56 19.09
C GLU A 221 11.47 -7.87 17.72
N GLN A 222 10.64 -8.45 16.85
CA GLN A 222 10.40 -7.94 15.50
C GLN A 222 9.19 -7.01 15.44
N ALA A 223 9.25 -6.03 14.54
CA ALA A 223 8.15 -5.11 14.30
C ALA A 223 6.92 -5.83 13.72
N LYS A 224 5.71 -5.33 14.01
CA LYS A 224 4.50 -5.79 13.33
C LYS A 224 4.46 -5.25 11.90
N PRO A 225 4.02 -6.02 10.90
CA PRO A 225 3.82 -5.53 9.52
C PRO A 225 2.53 -4.69 9.45
N THR A 226 2.55 -3.52 10.11
CA THR A 226 1.35 -2.70 10.39
C THR A 226 0.57 -2.37 9.13
N LEU A 227 1.24 -1.94 8.06
CA LEU A 227 0.56 -1.59 6.81
C LEU A 227 -0.18 -2.79 6.21
N PHE A 228 0.45 -3.96 6.22
CA PHE A 228 -0.14 -5.19 5.68
C PHE A 228 -1.35 -5.65 6.50
N LEU A 229 -1.21 -5.65 7.83
CA LEU A 229 -2.31 -5.96 8.74
C LEU A 229 -3.47 -4.96 8.57
N SER A 230 -3.18 -3.68 8.36
CA SER A 230 -4.21 -2.65 8.14
C SER A 230 -5.08 -2.93 6.92
N TYR A 231 -4.50 -3.40 5.80
CA TYR A 231 -5.30 -3.79 4.63
C TYR A 231 -6.25 -4.97 4.93
N ALA A 232 -5.75 -5.99 5.63
CA ALA A 232 -6.57 -7.14 6.01
C ALA A 232 -7.66 -6.76 7.04
N ASP A 233 -7.34 -5.88 7.98
CA ASP A 233 -8.30 -5.37 8.97
C ASP A 233 -9.41 -4.54 8.32
N LEU A 234 -9.16 -3.81 7.23
CA LEU A 234 -10.20 -3.06 6.50
C LEU A 234 -11.36 -3.95 6.06
N VAL A 235 -11.08 -5.20 5.70
CA VAL A 235 -12.07 -6.17 5.22
C VAL A 235 -12.40 -7.23 6.29
N ASP A 236 -12.10 -6.96 7.58
CA ASP A 236 -12.29 -7.88 8.71
C ASP A 236 -11.67 -9.27 8.49
N GLY A 237 -10.60 -9.35 7.71
CA GLY A 237 -9.93 -10.59 7.36
C GLY A 237 -10.68 -11.48 6.35
N LYS A 238 -11.68 -10.95 5.66
CA LYS A 238 -12.43 -11.72 4.67
C LYS A 238 -11.60 -12.00 3.41
N LYS A 239 -11.49 -13.25 3.03
CA LYS A 239 -10.81 -13.69 1.81
C LYS A 239 -11.44 -13.13 0.53
N SER A 240 -12.74 -12.83 0.53
CA SER A 240 -13.43 -12.17 -0.59
C SER A 240 -13.02 -10.70 -0.77
N GLY A 241 -12.45 -10.08 0.26
CA GLY A 241 -12.10 -8.66 0.30
C GLY A 241 -10.64 -8.35 0.02
N LEU A 242 -9.74 -9.31 0.24
CA LEU A 242 -8.30 -9.14 0.02
C LEU A 242 -7.75 -10.35 -0.74
N SER A 243 -6.97 -10.09 -1.77
CA SER A 243 -6.18 -11.09 -2.50
C SER A 243 -4.70 -10.74 -2.36
N CYS A 244 -3.85 -11.72 -2.03
CA CYS A 244 -2.41 -11.57 -1.98
C CYS A 244 -1.75 -12.45 -3.06
N PHE A 245 -0.72 -11.91 -3.70
CA PHE A 245 -0.01 -12.59 -4.79
C PHE A 245 1.35 -13.09 -4.32
N LEU A 246 1.90 -14.09 -5.04
CA LEU A 246 3.20 -14.65 -4.67
C LEU A 246 4.28 -13.58 -4.55
N PRO A 247 5.15 -13.65 -3.53
CA PRO A 247 6.16 -12.64 -3.28
C PRO A 247 7.27 -12.63 -4.32
N VAL A 248 7.82 -11.46 -4.58
CA VAL A 248 8.97 -11.22 -5.45
C VAL A 248 10.08 -10.55 -4.66
N TYR A 249 11.34 -10.91 -4.88
CA TYR A 249 12.46 -10.25 -4.23
C TYR A 249 12.93 -9.02 -5.02
N ASN A 250 12.97 -7.89 -4.35
CA ASN A 250 13.52 -6.64 -4.87
C ASN A 250 14.96 -6.47 -4.36
N SER A 251 15.93 -6.80 -5.20
CA SER A 251 17.36 -6.74 -4.84
C SER A 251 17.87 -5.32 -4.59
N LEU A 252 17.28 -4.31 -5.24
CA LEU A 252 17.65 -2.91 -5.03
C LEU A 252 17.29 -2.43 -3.62
N LEU A 253 16.09 -2.77 -3.16
CA LEU A 253 15.60 -2.38 -1.83
C LEU A 253 15.88 -3.42 -0.75
N LYS A 254 16.45 -4.58 -1.10
CA LYS A 254 16.66 -5.74 -0.21
C LYS A 254 15.41 -6.07 0.59
N CYS A 255 14.32 -6.32 -0.13
CA CYS A 255 13.02 -6.61 0.47
C CYS A 255 12.23 -7.62 -0.35
N TYR A 256 11.29 -8.27 0.30
CA TYR A 256 10.27 -9.09 -0.33
C TYR A 256 9.02 -8.23 -0.58
N GLU A 257 8.61 -8.15 -1.84
CA GLU A 257 7.41 -7.42 -2.26
C GLU A 257 6.28 -8.42 -2.44
N MET A 258 5.18 -8.24 -1.71
CA MET A 258 3.96 -9.00 -1.92
C MET A 258 2.87 -8.08 -2.46
N GLY A 259 2.41 -8.35 -3.67
CA GLY A 259 1.29 -7.63 -4.28
C GLY A 259 -0.03 -7.97 -3.58
N PHE A 260 -0.94 -7.02 -3.54
CA PHE A 260 -2.29 -7.23 -3.04
C PHE A 260 -3.34 -6.52 -3.90
N LEU A 261 -4.54 -7.07 -3.91
CA LEU A 261 -5.74 -6.44 -4.49
C LEU A 261 -6.85 -6.44 -3.43
N LEU A 262 -7.29 -5.25 -3.03
CA LEU A 262 -8.36 -5.05 -2.06
C LEU A 262 -9.65 -4.67 -2.79
N LYS A 263 -10.75 -5.32 -2.46
CA LYS A 263 -12.08 -5.02 -3.00
C LYS A 263 -12.82 -4.03 -2.11
N ILE A 264 -13.10 -2.84 -2.63
CA ILE A 264 -13.68 -1.72 -1.87
C ILE A 264 -15.05 -2.08 -1.29
N SER A 265 -15.87 -2.86 -2.02
CA SER A 265 -17.21 -3.27 -1.55
C SER A 265 -17.17 -4.18 -0.30
N GLU A 266 -16.04 -4.83 -0.04
CA GLU A 266 -15.85 -5.71 1.13
C GLU A 266 -15.24 -5.00 2.35
N ILE A 267 -14.90 -3.71 2.24
CA ILE A 267 -14.51 -2.91 3.40
C ILE A 267 -15.67 -2.92 4.38
N SER A 268 -15.38 -3.27 5.65
CA SER A 268 -16.43 -3.43 6.65
C SER A 268 -17.18 -2.12 6.91
N PRO A 269 -18.46 -2.18 7.33
CA PRO A 269 -19.26 -0.96 7.61
C PRO A 269 -18.58 -0.04 8.62
N GLU A 270 -17.98 -0.58 9.66
CA GLU A 270 -17.25 0.18 10.68
C GLU A 270 -16.05 0.92 10.07
N ASN A 271 -15.26 0.23 9.23
CA ASN A 271 -14.10 0.84 8.58
C ASN A 271 -14.51 1.84 7.49
N ARG A 272 -15.62 1.61 6.78
CA ARG A 272 -16.20 2.62 5.88
C ARG A 272 -16.59 3.87 6.64
N GLU A 273 -17.29 3.69 7.73
CA GLU A 273 -17.68 4.79 8.60
C GLU A 273 -16.48 5.58 9.11
N LYS A 274 -15.44 4.90 9.52
CA LYS A 274 -14.24 5.52 10.08
C LYS A 274 -13.38 6.23 9.03
N TYR A 275 -13.15 5.61 7.88
CA TYR A 275 -12.15 6.09 6.92
C TYR A 275 -12.73 6.76 5.68
N LEU A 276 -13.97 6.47 5.30
CA LEU A 276 -14.57 6.99 4.07
C LEU A 276 -15.57 8.14 4.30
N ARG A 277 -15.72 8.63 5.52
CA ARG A 277 -16.71 9.69 5.88
C ARG A 277 -16.21 11.12 5.77
N SER A 278 -14.94 11.37 5.59
CA SER A 278 -14.40 12.71 5.70
C SER A 278 -15.01 13.65 4.65
N SER A 279 -15.45 14.83 5.10
CA SER A 279 -15.70 15.96 4.22
C SER A 279 -14.41 16.34 3.53
N TYR A 280 -14.39 16.44 2.23
CA TYR A 280 -13.22 16.78 1.43
C TYR A 280 -13.59 17.78 0.33
N ASN A 281 -12.56 18.42 -0.24
CA ASN A 281 -12.72 19.23 -1.43
C ASN A 281 -12.66 18.35 -2.70
N PRO A 282 -13.78 18.15 -3.43
CA PRO A 282 -13.77 17.29 -4.63
C PRO A 282 -12.83 17.81 -5.73
N GLN A 283 -12.68 19.12 -5.85
CA GLN A 283 -11.79 19.75 -6.85
C GLN A 283 -10.33 19.34 -6.69
N ALA A 284 -9.93 18.88 -5.50
CA ALA A 284 -8.58 18.39 -5.26
C ALA A 284 -8.23 17.12 -6.08
N PHE A 285 -9.21 16.48 -6.70
CA PHE A 285 -9.01 15.24 -7.48
C PHE A 285 -9.31 15.40 -8.98
N GLU A 286 -9.76 16.58 -9.42
CA GLU A 286 -9.92 16.91 -10.83
C GLU A 286 -8.58 17.18 -11.52
#